data_e682126a6134c18084a64fc769aa9020
#
_entry.id   e682126a6134c18084a64fc769aa9020
#
_cell.length_a   1.000
_cell.length_b   1.000
_cell.length_c   1.000
_cell.angle_alpha   90.00
_cell.angle_beta   90.00
_cell.angle_gamma   90.00
#
_symmetry.space_group_name_H-M   'P 1'
#
loop_
_entity.id
_entity.type
_entity.pdbx_description
1 polymer ?
#
loop_
_entity_poly.entity_id
_entity_poly.type
_entity_poly.pdbx_seq_one_letter_code
_entity_poly.pdbx_strand_id
1 'polypeptide(L)'
;MHALNDTTAHSATAALRVEFRHEPLHALLADPRLLAVFGFGDAVPAAHDDPRYLHVALPAHGDAPFECWRVEGAVDSGREHGIAWSTNGALQFGALEIADAGSSADIETAAAEAYARLHDWLAAGDYPHPLRIWNYLDAI
;
A
#
# COMPACT_ATOMS: atom_id res chain seq x y z
N MET A 1 27.57 -13.98 -21.86
CA MET A 1 27.31 -12.57 -21.52
C MET A 1 25.84 -12.22 -21.28
N HIS A 2 24.88 -13.06 -21.63
CA HIS A 2 23.47 -12.79 -21.40
C HIS A 2 22.97 -13.16 -19.99
N ALA A 3 23.72 -13.91 -19.23
CA ALA A 3 23.34 -14.35 -17.88
C ALA A 3 23.37 -13.25 -16.81
N LEU A 4 24.07 -12.15 -17.07
CA LEU A 4 24.20 -11.05 -16.09
C LEU A 4 22.97 -10.16 -16.00
N ASN A 5 22.16 -10.08 -17.05
CA ASN A 5 20.95 -9.25 -17.05
C ASN A 5 19.78 -9.91 -16.30
N ASP A 6 19.67 -11.22 -16.35
CA ASP A 6 18.63 -11.96 -15.64
C ASP A 6 18.84 -11.92 -14.11
N THR A 7 20.07 -11.90 -13.65
CA THR A 7 20.39 -11.85 -12.22
C THR A 7 19.99 -10.50 -11.60
N THR A 8 20.12 -9.41 -12.37
CA THR A 8 19.78 -8.06 -11.91
C THR A 8 18.27 -7.87 -11.79
N ALA A 9 17.49 -8.40 -12.73
CA ALA A 9 16.01 -8.32 -12.68
C ALA A 9 15.45 -9.16 -11.53
N HIS A 10 16.00 -10.33 -11.24
CA HIS A 10 15.62 -11.18 -10.11
C HIS A 10 15.93 -10.53 -8.75
N SER A 11 17.06 -9.83 -8.63
CA SER A 11 17.42 -9.10 -7.40
C SER A 11 16.46 -7.98 -7.06
N ALA A 12 15.98 -7.21 -8.05
CA ALA A 12 15.04 -6.11 -7.83
C ALA A 12 13.67 -6.60 -7.31
N THR A 13 13.18 -7.74 -7.82
CA THR A 13 11.90 -8.33 -7.39
C THR A 13 11.99 -8.99 -6.01
N ALA A 14 13.15 -9.56 -5.65
CA ALA A 14 13.38 -10.22 -4.37
C ALA A 14 13.62 -9.24 -3.20
N ALA A 15 13.70 -7.94 -3.47
CA ALA A 15 14.09 -6.93 -2.48
C ALA A 15 12.93 -6.34 -1.67
N LEU A 16 11.68 -6.76 -1.92
CA LEU A 16 10.55 -6.36 -1.08
C LEU A 16 10.64 -7.07 0.27
N ARG A 17 10.67 -6.28 1.34
CA ARG A 17 10.71 -6.76 2.72
C ARG A 17 9.50 -6.25 3.48
N VAL A 18 8.86 -7.13 4.22
CA VAL A 18 7.77 -6.81 5.13
C VAL A 18 8.27 -6.98 6.56
N GLU A 19 8.18 -5.92 7.34
CA GLU A 19 8.65 -5.86 8.72
C GLU A 19 7.54 -5.29 9.61
N PHE A 20 7.42 -5.83 10.82
CA PHE A 20 6.55 -5.28 11.85
C PHE A 20 7.36 -4.39 12.79
N ARG A 21 6.91 -3.15 13.01
CA ARG A 21 7.69 -2.13 13.68
C ARG A 21 6.91 -1.43 14.78
N HIS A 22 7.67 -0.97 15.79
CA HIS A 22 7.15 -0.24 16.96
C HIS A 22 7.52 1.25 16.96
N GLU A 23 8.43 1.68 16.11
CA GLU A 23 8.88 3.06 16.05
C GLU A 23 7.72 4.00 15.73
N PRO A 24 7.79 5.28 16.15
CA PRO A 24 6.78 6.27 15.79
C PRO A 24 6.63 6.41 14.27
N LEU A 25 5.41 6.67 13.80
CA LEU A 25 5.12 6.77 12.37
C LEU A 25 6.03 7.77 11.64
N HIS A 26 6.33 8.93 12.23
CA HIS A 26 7.21 9.91 11.61
C HIS A 26 8.63 9.39 11.36
N ALA A 27 9.12 8.51 12.23
CA ALA A 27 10.43 7.88 12.04
C ALA A 27 10.41 6.84 10.91
N LEU A 28 9.32 6.08 10.80
CA LEU A 28 9.14 5.13 9.70
C LEU A 28 9.01 5.83 8.36
N LEU A 29 8.24 6.93 8.30
CA LEU A 29 8.04 7.72 7.08
C LEU A 29 9.29 8.49 6.65
N ALA A 30 10.26 8.68 7.53
CA ALA A 30 11.54 9.30 7.20
C ALA A 30 12.44 8.39 6.33
N ASP A 31 12.14 7.10 6.25
CA ASP A 31 12.88 6.16 5.41
C ASP A 31 12.52 6.36 3.92
N PRO A 32 13.48 6.75 3.06
CA PRO A 32 13.20 6.95 1.64
C PRO A 32 12.94 5.64 0.88
N ARG A 33 13.14 4.50 1.51
CA ARG A 33 12.91 3.16 0.93
C ARG A 33 11.61 2.53 1.40
N LEU A 34 10.81 3.24 2.18
CA LEU A 34 9.51 2.77 2.61
C LEU A 34 8.52 2.90 1.45
N LEU A 35 8.01 1.77 0.97
CA LEU A 35 7.00 1.72 -0.08
C LEU A 35 5.60 1.97 0.49
N ALA A 36 5.29 1.33 1.60
CA ALA A 36 4.01 1.48 2.29
C ALA A 36 4.15 1.18 3.78
N VAL A 37 3.30 1.77 4.58
CA VAL A 37 3.16 1.47 6.00
C VAL A 37 1.69 1.41 6.37
N PHE A 38 1.30 0.33 7.02
CA PHE A 38 -0.05 0.09 7.52
C PHE A 38 -0.04 0.28 9.03
N GLY A 39 -0.89 1.17 9.53
CA GLY A 39 -1.12 1.33 10.96
C GLY A 39 -2.40 0.62 11.36
N PHE A 40 -2.34 -0.25 12.35
CA PHE A 40 -3.45 -1.07 12.81
C PHE A 40 -3.99 -0.57 14.15
N GLY A 41 -5.32 -0.56 14.28
CA GLY A 41 -6.01 -0.29 15.52
C GLY A 41 -6.22 1.19 15.81
N ASP A 42 -6.53 1.49 17.08
CA ASP A 42 -6.93 2.83 17.52
C ASP A 42 -5.77 3.66 18.09
N ALA A 43 -4.64 3.02 18.38
CA ALA A 43 -3.48 3.68 18.98
C ALA A 43 -2.55 4.34 17.95
N VAL A 44 -2.89 4.28 16.69
CA VAL A 44 -2.15 4.87 15.56
C VAL A 44 -2.95 5.99 14.93
N PRO A 45 -2.33 6.90 14.15
CA PRO A 45 -3.08 7.96 13.47
C PRO A 45 -4.13 7.39 12.53
N ALA A 46 -5.34 7.96 12.58
CA ALA A 46 -6.44 7.59 11.68
C ALA A 46 -6.26 8.13 10.27
N ALA A 47 -5.41 9.15 10.10
CA ALA A 47 -5.07 9.75 8.81
C ALA A 47 -3.68 10.37 8.87
N HIS A 48 -3.04 10.50 7.72
CA HIS A 48 -1.75 11.16 7.57
C HIS A 48 -1.61 11.72 6.15
N ASP A 49 -0.86 12.79 5.99
CA ASP A 49 -0.66 13.43 4.69
C ASP A 49 0.26 12.65 3.75
N ASP A 50 1.11 11.79 4.28
CA ASP A 50 2.00 10.96 3.45
C ASP A 50 1.21 9.87 2.72
N PRO A 51 1.28 9.80 1.38
CA PRO A 51 0.54 8.81 0.59
C PRO A 51 0.91 7.35 0.87
N ARG A 52 2.03 7.11 1.53
CA ARG A 52 2.50 5.76 1.85
C ARG A 52 1.82 5.17 3.09
N TYR A 53 1.11 5.99 3.87
CA TYR A 53 0.44 5.55 5.10
C TYR A 53 -1.00 5.15 4.83
N LEU A 54 -1.38 3.97 5.29
CA LEU A 54 -2.76 3.48 5.31
C LEU A 54 -3.15 3.06 6.72
N HIS A 55 -4.23 3.64 7.24
CA HIS A 55 -4.83 3.20 8.49
C HIS A 55 -5.80 2.05 8.26
N VAL A 56 -5.66 1.00 9.05
CA VAL A 56 -6.57 -0.16 9.05
C VAL A 56 -7.20 -0.25 10.44
N ALA A 57 -8.52 -0.10 10.51
CA ALA A 57 -9.28 -0.07 11.77
C ALA A 57 -9.45 -1.46 12.42
N LEU A 58 -8.61 -2.42 12.07
CA LEU A 58 -8.55 -3.74 12.68
C LEU A 58 -7.43 -3.81 13.71
N PRO A 59 -7.55 -4.65 14.76
CA PRO A 59 -6.47 -4.84 15.71
C PRO A 59 -5.19 -5.35 15.04
N ALA A 60 -4.05 -4.90 15.55
CA ALA A 60 -2.76 -5.40 15.09
C ALA A 60 -2.63 -6.89 15.38
N HIS A 61 -1.97 -7.62 14.48
CA HIS A 61 -1.56 -8.98 14.75
C HIS A 61 -0.23 -8.97 15.51
N GLY A 62 -0.28 -9.33 16.79
CA GLY A 62 0.87 -9.22 17.68
C GLY A 62 0.99 -7.83 18.33
N ASP A 63 2.20 -7.48 18.80
CA ASP A 63 2.43 -6.27 19.58
C ASP A 63 2.78 -5.05 18.73
N ALA A 64 3.25 -5.24 17.50
CA ALA A 64 3.69 -4.15 16.63
C ALA A 64 2.50 -3.50 15.91
N PRO A 65 2.28 -2.19 16.07
CA PRO A 65 1.16 -1.52 15.45
C PRO A 65 1.36 -1.21 13.95
N PHE A 66 2.58 -1.27 13.46
CA PHE A 66 2.90 -0.94 12.08
C PHE A 66 3.45 -2.11 11.30
N GLU A 67 2.93 -2.32 10.09
CA GLU A 67 3.48 -3.21 9.08
C GLU A 67 4.13 -2.35 7.99
N CYS A 68 5.43 -2.49 7.81
CA CYS A 68 6.22 -1.69 6.89
C CYS A 68 6.68 -2.52 5.71
N TRP A 69 6.46 -1.99 4.51
CA TRP A 69 6.92 -2.58 3.26
C TRP A 69 8.06 -1.74 2.73
N ARG A 70 9.25 -2.32 2.72
CA ARG A 70 10.47 -1.67 2.29
C ARG A 70 10.99 -2.28 1.00
N VAL A 71 11.54 -1.44 0.16
CA VAL A 71 12.10 -1.82 -1.14
C VAL A 71 13.54 -1.30 -1.27
N GLU A 72 14.21 -1.70 -2.32
CA GLU A 72 15.50 -1.11 -2.68
C GLU A 72 15.30 0.16 -3.52
N GLY A 73 16.19 1.12 -3.31
CA GLY A 73 16.15 2.41 -4.00
C GLY A 73 15.14 3.38 -3.41
N ALA A 74 15.19 4.60 -3.89
CA ALA A 74 14.31 5.67 -3.44
C ALA A 74 12.88 5.47 -3.94
N VAL A 75 11.91 5.80 -3.08
CA VAL A 75 10.48 5.70 -3.37
C VAL A 75 9.93 7.08 -3.70
N ASP A 76 9.27 7.19 -4.83
CA ASP A 76 8.39 8.31 -5.17
C ASP A 76 6.97 8.00 -4.73
N SER A 77 6.22 9.02 -4.33
CA SER A 77 4.84 8.85 -3.91
C SER A 77 3.99 10.07 -4.22
N GLY A 78 2.69 9.87 -4.28
CA GLY A 78 1.73 10.94 -4.54
C GLY A 78 0.30 10.45 -4.47
N ARG A 79 -0.62 11.33 -4.88
CA ARG A 79 -2.03 11.01 -5.03
C ARG A 79 -2.49 11.40 -6.42
N GLU A 80 -3.32 10.54 -6.99
CA GLU A 80 -3.86 10.73 -8.33
C GLU A 80 -5.28 10.15 -8.37
N HIS A 81 -6.25 10.97 -8.74
CA HIS A 81 -7.66 10.53 -8.82
C HIS A 81 -8.18 9.84 -7.54
N GLY A 82 -7.77 10.32 -6.37
CA GLY A 82 -8.16 9.74 -5.09
C GLY A 82 -7.40 8.47 -4.70
N ILE A 83 -6.44 8.04 -5.50
CA ILE A 83 -5.58 6.89 -5.22
C ILE A 83 -4.24 7.40 -4.68
N ALA A 84 -3.85 6.93 -3.50
CA ALA A 84 -2.51 7.11 -2.97
C ALA A 84 -1.59 6.08 -3.62
N TRP A 85 -0.45 6.50 -4.13
CA TRP A 85 0.49 5.61 -4.79
C TRP A 85 1.92 5.85 -4.33
N SER A 86 2.74 4.82 -4.45
CA SER A 86 4.18 4.88 -4.24
C SER A 86 4.89 3.87 -5.13
N THR A 87 6.11 4.16 -5.52
CA THR A 87 6.89 3.28 -6.40
C THR A 87 8.40 3.50 -6.25
N ASN A 88 9.17 2.42 -6.42
CA ASN A 88 10.62 2.50 -6.56
C ASN A 88 11.09 2.34 -8.02
N GLY A 89 10.17 2.35 -8.98
CA GLY A 89 10.42 2.09 -10.39
C GLY A 89 10.26 0.63 -10.83
N ALA A 90 10.32 -0.32 -9.91
CA ALA A 90 10.11 -1.74 -10.18
C ALA A 90 8.80 -2.27 -9.63
N LEU A 91 8.41 -1.79 -8.44
CA LEU A 91 7.17 -2.14 -7.76
C LEU A 91 6.35 -0.89 -7.51
N GLN A 92 5.03 -1.02 -7.56
CA GLN A 92 4.11 0.04 -7.22
C GLN A 92 3.09 -0.45 -6.20
N PHE A 93 2.84 0.38 -5.21
CA PHE A 93 1.74 0.25 -4.27
C PHE A 93 0.67 1.30 -4.56
N GLY A 94 -0.59 0.93 -4.44
CA GLY A 94 -1.70 1.85 -4.56
C GLY A 94 -2.77 1.56 -3.53
N ALA A 95 -3.38 2.59 -2.97
CA ALA A 95 -4.45 2.47 -1.99
C ALA A 95 -5.59 3.44 -2.30
N LEU A 96 -6.80 2.94 -2.16
CA LEU A 96 -8.03 3.68 -2.34
C LEU A 96 -8.96 3.43 -1.16
N GLU A 97 -9.47 4.50 -0.59
CA GLU A 97 -10.50 4.44 0.45
C GLU A 97 -11.81 4.96 -0.11
N ILE A 98 -12.89 4.20 0.10
CA ILE A 98 -14.25 4.61 -0.24
C ILE A 98 -15.06 4.60 1.03
N ALA A 99 -15.72 5.72 1.33
CA ALA A 99 -16.60 5.83 2.47
C ALA A 99 -17.82 4.91 2.30
N ASP A 100 -18.09 4.12 3.32
CA ASP A 100 -19.23 3.23 3.39
C ASP A 100 -20.42 3.94 4.01
N ALA A 101 -21.61 3.70 3.46
CA ALA A 101 -22.85 4.21 4.02
C ALA A 101 -23.52 3.29 5.04
N GLY A 102 -22.85 2.20 5.45
CA GLY A 102 -23.24 1.37 6.59
C GLY A 102 -24.25 0.25 6.31
N SER A 103 -24.57 -0.07 5.06
CA SER A 103 -25.37 -1.24 4.71
C SER A 103 -24.59 -2.22 3.84
N SER A 104 -24.97 -3.51 3.85
CA SER A 104 -24.29 -4.52 3.04
C SER A 104 -24.44 -4.28 1.53
N ALA A 105 -25.55 -3.69 1.09
CA ALA A 105 -25.76 -3.29 -0.30
C ALA A 105 -24.80 -2.14 -0.69
N ASP A 106 -24.54 -1.20 0.23
CA ASP A 106 -23.62 -0.09 0.03
C ASP A 106 -22.17 -0.58 0.01
N ILE A 107 -21.82 -1.59 0.81
CA ILE A 107 -20.49 -2.22 0.78
C ILE A 107 -20.22 -2.86 -0.58
N GLU A 108 -21.19 -3.57 -1.14
CA GLU A 108 -21.08 -4.19 -2.46
C GLU A 108 -20.89 -3.13 -3.55
N THR A 109 -21.66 -2.06 -3.52
CA THR A 109 -21.54 -0.94 -4.45
C THR A 109 -20.21 -0.23 -4.30
N ALA A 110 -19.77 0.03 -3.08
CA ALA A 110 -18.48 0.65 -2.79
C ALA A 110 -17.31 -0.22 -3.26
N ALA A 111 -17.39 -1.53 -3.05
CA ALA A 111 -16.37 -2.46 -3.54
C ALA A 111 -16.31 -2.48 -5.08
N ALA A 112 -17.46 -2.51 -5.76
CA ALA A 112 -17.52 -2.47 -7.21
C ALA A 112 -16.91 -1.18 -7.77
N GLU A 113 -17.21 -0.04 -7.16
CA GLU A 113 -16.60 1.25 -7.51
C GLU A 113 -15.09 1.24 -7.29
N ALA A 114 -14.62 0.75 -6.14
CA ALA A 114 -13.20 0.67 -5.83
C ALA A 114 -12.44 -0.17 -6.85
N TYR A 115 -12.95 -1.35 -7.19
CA TYR A 115 -12.33 -2.22 -8.17
C TYR A 115 -12.30 -1.60 -9.56
N ALA A 116 -13.37 -0.94 -9.99
CA ALA A 116 -13.42 -0.26 -11.27
C ALA A 116 -12.37 0.86 -11.35
N ARG A 117 -12.26 1.68 -10.31
CA ARG A 117 -11.28 2.77 -10.25
C ARG A 117 -9.84 2.26 -10.21
N LEU A 118 -9.56 1.23 -9.43
CA LEU A 118 -8.22 0.61 -9.39
C LEU A 118 -7.87 -0.04 -10.72
N HIS A 119 -8.80 -0.71 -11.36
CA HIS A 119 -8.60 -1.32 -12.67
C HIS A 119 -8.25 -0.25 -13.72
N ASP A 120 -9.00 0.85 -13.79
CA ASP A 120 -8.74 1.94 -14.73
C ASP A 120 -7.37 2.59 -14.48
N TRP A 121 -7.03 2.78 -13.20
CA TRP A 121 -5.74 3.33 -12.82
C TRP A 121 -4.57 2.42 -13.21
N LEU A 122 -4.69 1.11 -12.96
CA LEU A 122 -3.68 0.14 -13.37
C LEU A 122 -3.52 0.07 -14.88
N ALA A 123 -4.63 0.07 -15.63
CA ALA A 123 -4.61 -0.01 -17.07
C ALA A 123 -3.99 1.23 -17.73
N ALA A 124 -4.17 2.41 -17.14
CA ALA A 124 -3.61 3.67 -17.62
C ALA A 124 -2.14 3.90 -17.21
N GLY A 125 -1.62 3.16 -16.24
CA GLY A 125 -0.30 3.35 -15.68
C GLY A 125 0.76 2.40 -16.25
N ASP A 126 1.95 2.51 -15.69
CA ASP A 126 3.14 1.73 -16.12
C ASP A 126 3.25 0.38 -15.40
N TYR A 127 2.35 0.08 -14.47
CA TYR A 127 2.36 -1.14 -13.64
C TYR A 127 1.04 -1.90 -13.77
N PRO A 128 0.73 -2.48 -14.96
CA PRO A 128 -0.60 -3.05 -15.22
C PRO A 128 -0.82 -4.44 -14.62
N HIS A 129 0.21 -5.05 -14.02
CA HIS A 129 0.15 -6.42 -13.54
C HIS A 129 0.04 -6.45 -12.01
N PRO A 130 -1.16 -6.64 -11.44
CA PRO A 130 -1.29 -6.75 -9.99
C PRO A 130 -0.67 -8.05 -9.48
N LEU A 131 0.15 -7.94 -8.45
CA LEU A 131 0.72 -9.09 -7.75
C LEU A 131 -0.21 -9.55 -6.64
N ARG A 132 -0.85 -8.60 -5.95
CA ARG A 132 -1.76 -8.88 -4.86
C ARG A 132 -2.71 -7.72 -4.62
N ILE A 133 -3.92 -8.03 -4.17
CA ILE A 133 -4.93 -7.05 -3.75
C ILE A 133 -5.41 -7.44 -2.36
N TRP A 134 -5.49 -6.46 -1.46
CA TRP A 134 -6.10 -6.61 -0.15
C TRP A 134 -7.35 -5.77 -0.04
N ASN A 135 -8.34 -6.31 0.65
CA ASN A 135 -9.55 -5.59 0.99
C ASN A 135 -9.68 -5.52 2.51
N TYR A 136 -9.81 -4.32 3.02
CA TYR A 136 -10.15 -4.09 4.42
C TYR A 136 -11.55 -3.49 4.45
N LEU A 137 -12.49 -4.23 5.02
CA LEU A 137 -13.89 -3.84 5.10
C LEU A 137 -14.25 -3.58 6.56
N ASP A 138 -14.84 -2.41 6.81
CA ASP A 138 -15.40 -2.08 8.12
C ASP A 138 -16.79 -2.73 8.25
N ALA A 139 -17.13 -3.15 9.45
CA ALA A 139 -18.48 -3.59 9.82
C ALA A 139 -19.07 -4.69 8.93
N ILE A 140 -18.42 -5.81 8.86
CA ILE A 140 -19.00 -7.05 8.34
C ILE A 140 -19.68 -7.81 9.50
#